data_8931b800566b07bb8ff2c50da329783c
#
_entry.id   8931b800566b07bb8ff2c50da329783c
#
_cell.length_a   1.000
_cell.length_b   1.000
_cell.length_c   1.000
_cell.angle_alpha   90.00
_cell.angle_beta   90.00
_cell.angle_gamma   90.00
#
_symmetry.space_group_name_H-M   'P 1'
#
loop_
_entity.id
_entity.type
_entity.pdbx_description
1 polymer ?
#
loop_
_entity_poly.entity_id
_entity_poly.type
_entity_poly.pdbx_seq_one_letter_code
_entity_poly.pdbx_strand_id
1 'polypeptide(L)'
;MGRIWPAESSVYTDPDTGTQIRQLTEHRAHSHHFYFTNIGWHAEGTRLLVASDRGNATNLYSIDLSSGELLQLTDLAPLPLPREVEFLRACASDTREEAFFWYGFKLVALDLATLQTRVLYEMEKGWDVSMINCSADGEHVYASISEDLSSQFRVDYLRGYVGFAETWAAMPLSRVLRVATDGSGGEVVHEENYWIGHVNTSPTQNDILTFCHEGPWAKVDQRIWGLEISTGRVWKIRAPEQGEAVGHEYWHADGERIGYHGRNPDGTQFLGHCRFDDSDRVENSFPGQTGHIHSNDPELIVGDGGKLVRLWKWTGEVYDGPRQLCRHDSSMKTQQLHVHPRFSHDNTQVLLTSDVSGYGNVYLARVPDFXSLPTIDE
;
A
#
# COMPACT_ATOMS: atom_id res chain seq x y z
N MET A 1 -11.83 10.82 20.25
CA MET A 1 -12.34 10.77 18.88
C MET A 1 -13.37 11.86 18.63
N GLY A 2 -13.63 12.18 17.36
CA GLY A 2 -14.55 13.26 16.99
C GLY A 2 -13.99 14.67 17.10
N ARG A 3 -12.76 14.82 17.58
CA ARG A 3 -12.11 16.13 17.64
C ARG A 3 -11.75 16.61 16.25
N ILE A 4 -12.03 17.86 15.96
CA ILE A 4 -11.61 18.51 14.71
C ILE A 4 -10.33 19.31 14.99
N TRP A 5 -9.30 19.00 14.21
CA TRP A 5 -8.03 19.71 14.25
C TRP A 5 -8.02 20.75 13.12
N PRO A 6 -7.51 21.94 13.36
CA PRO A 6 -7.50 22.95 12.30
C PRO A 6 -6.67 22.52 11.10
N ALA A 7 -7.00 23.06 9.96
CA ALA A 7 -6.29 22.78 8.71
C ALA A 7 -4.82 23.12 8.84
N GLU A 8 -3.97 22.25 8.34
CA GLU A 8 -2.52 22.44 8.24
C GLU A 8 -2.10 22.59 6.78
N SER A 9 -3.08 22.66 5.91
CA SER A 9 -2.92 22.61 4.46
C SER A 9 -2.24 23.88 3.92
N SER A 10 -1.25 23.68 3.06
CA SER A 10 -0.59 24.77 2.34
C SER A 10 -0.26 24.31 0.93
N VAL A 11 -0.09 25.24 0.01
CA VAL A 11 0.22 24.94 -1.39
C VAL A 11 1.53 25.62 -1.74
N TYR A 12 2.39 24.89 -2.43
CA TYR A 12 3.64 25.46 -2.96
C TYR A 12 3.91 24.85 -4.34
N THR A 13 4.92 25.35 -5.00
CA THR A 13 5.32 24.89 -6.33
C THR A 13 6.68 24.23 -6.23
N ASP A 14 6.79 23.03 -6.79
CA ASP A 14 8.08 22.34 -6.86
C ASP A 14 9.04 23.20 -7.69
N PRO A 15 10.21 23.55 -7.16
CA PRO A 15 11.10 24.51 -7.86
C PRO A 15 11.71 23.95 -9.15
N ASP A 16 11.82 22.63 -9.28
CA ASP A 16 12.45 22.03 -10.46
C ASP A 16 11.45 21.85 -11.60
N THR A 17 10.19 21.55 -11.28
CA THR A 17 9.21 21.11 -12.27
C THR A 17 8.05 22.07 -12.48
N GLY A 18 7.82 22.98 -11.53
CA GLY A 18 6.63 23.82 -11.55
C GLY A 18 5.36 23.11 -11.08
N THR A 19 5.47 21.86 -10.68
CA THR A 19 4.32 21.08 -10.20
C THR A 19 3.75 21.68 -8.93
N GLN A 20 2.44 21.87 -8.89
CA GLN A 20 1.75 22.36 -7.70
C GLN A 20 1.62 21.21 -6.69
N ILE A 21 2.10 21.47 -5.47
CA ILE A 21 2.07 20.50 -4.37
C ILE A 21 1.20 21.07 -3.26
N ARG A 22 0.29 20.26 -2.76
CA ARG A 22 -0.49 20.60 -1.57
C ARG A 22 -0.02 19.71 -0.42
N GLN A 23 0.59 20.33 0.59
CA GLN A 23 0.93 19.66 1.83
C GLN A 23 -0.33 19.63 2.69
N LEU A 24 -0.74 18.45 3.13
CA LEU A 24 -1.99 18.27 3.87
C LEU A 24 -1.80 18.27 5.37
N THR A 25 -0.61 17.89 5.86
CA THR A 25 -0.30 17.85 7.29
C THR A 25 1.00 18.59 7.55
N GLU A 26 1.11 19.20 8.74
CA GLU A 26 2.33 19.93 9.14
C GLU A 26 2.55 19.86 10.65
N HIS A 27 2.02 18.84 11.30
CA HIS A 27 2.16 18.70 12.74
C HIS A 27 3.58 18.23 13.10
N ARG A 28 4.01 18.53 14.34
CA ARG A 28 5.30 18.03 14.86
C ARG A 28 5.14 16.61 15.37
N ALA A 29 4.74 15.74 14.47
CA ALA A 29 4.54 14.32 14.69
C ALA A 29 4.48 13.69 13.30
N HIS A 30 4.78 12.40 13.20
CA HIS A 30 4.70 11.74 11.90
C HIS A 30 3.24 11.53 11.51
N SER A 31 2.94 11.86 10.25
CA SER A 31 1.69 11.51 9.59
C SER A 31 2.03 10.82 8.28
N HIS A 32 1.21 9.86 7.87
CA HIS A 32 1.43 9.14 6.61
C HIS A 32 0.12 8.59 6.08
N HIS A 33 0.09 8.30 4.77
CA HIS A 33 -1.07 7.64 4.16
C HIS A 33 -0.87 6.12 4.20
N PHE A 34 -1.84 5.36 3.70
CA PHE A 34 -1.79 3.90 3.68
C PHE A 34 -0.74 3.42 2.67
N TYR A 35 -0.38 2.15 2.75
CA TYR A 35 0.49 1.51 1.77
C TYR A 35 -0.11 1.72 0.37
N PHE A 36 0.75 1.82 -0.65
CA PHE A 36 0.31 2.25 -1.98
C PHE A 36 -0.77 1.35 -2.61
N THR A 37 -0.89 0.11 -2.17
CA THR A 37 -1.93 -0.79 -2.67
C THR A 37 -3.29 -0.55 -2.03
N ASN A 38 -3.35 0.19 -0.92
CA ASN A 38 -4.58 0.37 -0.14
C ASN A 38 -5.09 1.81 -0.27
N ILE A 39 -6.33 1.94 -0.71
CA ILE A 39 -6.94 3.25 -0.96
C ILE A 39 -7.34 3.90 0.36
N GLY A 40 -6.95 5.18 0.53
CA GLY A 40 -7.36 5.96 1.70
C GLY A 40 -8.39 7.02 1.40
N TRP A 41 -8.68 7.31 0.13
CA TRP A 41 -9.77 8.23 -0.20
C TRP A 41 -11.10 7.60 0.17
N HIS A 42 -12.01 8.41 0.72
CA HIS A 42 -13.36 7.96 1.04
C HIS A 42 -14.34 9.12 0.87
N ALA A 43 -15.62 8.92 1.19
CA ALA A 43 -16.68 9.91 1.01
C ALA A 43 -16.67 10.45 -0.42
N GLU A 44 -16.72 9.52 -1.39
CA GLU A 44 -16.70 9.83 -2.83
C GLU A 44 -15.50 10.66 -3.24
N GLY A 45 -14.33 10.43 -2.59
CA GLY A 45 -13.08 11.10 -2.91
C GLY A 45 -12.90 12.48 -2.31
N THR A 46 -13.84 12.94 -1.48
CA THR A 46 -13.76 14.26 -0.86
C THR A 46 -12.91 14.28 0.40
N ARG A 47 -12.61 13.10 0.95
CA ARG A 47 -11.85 12.96 2.19
C ARG A 47 -10.74 11.94 2.03
N LEU A 48 -9.71 12.07 2.87
CA LEU A 48 -8.54 11.17 2.82
C LEU A 48 -8.20 10.68 4.22
N LEU A 49 -8.06 9.37 4.37
CA LEU A 49 -7.62 8.75 5.62
C LEU A 49 -6.10 8.83 5.74
N VAL A 50 -5.63 9.27 6.90
CA VAL A 50 -4.20 9.30 7.22
C VAL A 50 -3.99 8.84 8.66
N ALA A 51 -2.83 8.26 8.92
CA ALA A 51 -2.38 7.99 10.27
C ALA A 51 -1.59 9.18 10.78
N SER A 52 -1.65 9.44 12.09
CA SER A 52 -0.82 10.44 12.71
C SER A 52 -0.52 10.06 14.14
N ASP A 53 0.71 10.31 14.60
CA ASP A 53 1.07 10.09 16.01
C ASP A 53 1.06 11.40 16.81
N ARG A 54 0.28 12.38 16.36
CA ARG A 54 0.06 13.61 17.12
C ARG A 54 -0.58 13.28 18.47
N GLY A 55 -0.23 14.05 19.48
CA GLY A 55 -0.68 13.77 20.83
C GLY A 55 -0.01 12.57 21.47
N ASN A 56 1.09 12.10 20.88
CA ASN A 56 1.90 10.98 21.40
C ASN A 56 1.15 9.64 21.40
N ALA A 57 0.20 9.48 20.48
CA ALA A 57 -0.52 8.22 20.27
C ALA A 57 -0.91 8.12 18.81
N THR A 58 -0.62 6.98 18.20
CA THR A 58 -0.92 6.77 16.78
C THR A 58 -2.43 6.53 16.63
N ASN A 59 -3.06 7.38 15.82
CA ASN A 59 -4.50 7.31 15.56
C ASN A 59 -4.81 7.60 14.10
N LEU A 60 -6.02 7.27 13.70
CA LEU A 60 -6.52 7.47 12.34
C LEU A 60 -7.30 8.78 12.27
N TYR A 61 -7.08 9.51 11.20
CA TYR A 61 -7.69 10.83 10.94
C TYR A 61 -8.27 10.85 9.54
N SER A 62 -9.29 11.67 9.34
CA SER A 62 -9.87 11.93 8.03
C SER A 62 -9.69 13.40 7.70
N ILE A 63 -9.01 13.69 6.58
CA ILE A 63 -8.79 15.06 6.12
C ILE A 63 -9.90 15.43 5.14
N ASP A 64 -10.60 16.52 5.41
CA ASP A 64 -11.52 17.12 4.46
C ASP A 64 -10.69 17.83 3.38
N LEU A 65 -10.73 17.34 2.15
CA LEU A 65 -9.86 17.89 1.09
C LEU A 65 -10.27 19.28 0.65
N SER A 66 -11.50 19.72 0.94
CA SER A 66 -11.91 21.09 0.62
C SER A 66 -11.40 22.10 1.65
N SER A 67 -11.55 21.80 2.94
CA SER A 67 -11.16 22.71 4.02
C SER A 67 -9.75 22.49 4.56
N GLY A 68 -9.26 21.25 4.47
CA GLY A 68 -7.99 20.85 5.08
C GLY A 68 -8.11 20.45 6.55
N GLU A 69 -9.28 20.59 7.15
CA GLU A 69 -9.48 20.19 8.55
C GLU A 69 -9.36 18.67 8.71
N LEU A 70 -8.84 18.25 9.87
CA LEU A 70 -8.67 16.83 10.17
C LEU A 70 -9.65 16.42 11.27
N LEU A 71 -10.44 15.38 11.01
CA LEU A 71 -11.33 14.78 12.01
C LEU A 71 -10.62 13.58 12.61
N GLN A 72 -10.44 13.57 13.93
CA GLN A 72 -9.84 12.43 14.62
C GLN A 72 -10.87 11.31 14.73
N LEU A 73 -10.57 10.18 14.10
CA LEU A 73 -11.50 9.06 14.00
C LEU A 73 -11.37 8.07 15.14
N THR A 74 -10.16 7.91 15.69
CA THR A 74 -9.89 6.95 16.77
C THR A 74 -9.21 7.66 17.93
N ASP A 75 -9.25 7.01 19.09
CA ASP A 75 -8.56 7.50 20.28
C ASP A 75 -8.02 6.26 21.01
N LEU A 76 -7.04 5.63 20.36
CA LEU A 76 -6.50 4.34 20.80
C LEU A 76 -5.36 4.55 21.79
N ALA A 77 -5.34 3.74 22.84
CA ALA A 77 -4.19 3.71 23.74
C ALA A 77 -2.99 3.09 23.01
N PRO A 78 -1.78 3.63 23.21
CA PRO A 78 -0.58 3.02 22.64
C PRO A 78 -0.41 1.58 23.13
N LEU A 79 0.12 0.74 22.24
CA LEU A 79 0.46 -0.65 22.56
C LEU A 79 1.99 -0.81 22.48
N PRO A 80 2.55 -1.70 23.32
CA PRO A 80 3.99 -1.92 23.29
C PRO A 80 4.44 -2.73 22.06
N LEU A 81 5.71 -2.59 21.73
CA LEU A 81 6.31 -3.44 20.70
C LEU A 81 6.19 -4.91 21.10
N PRO A 82 6.04 -5.79 20.14
CA PRO A 82 6.02 -5.58 18.69
C PRO A 82 4.64 -5.29 18.11
N ARG A 83 3.65 -5.09 18.94
CA ARG A 83 2.25 -4.90 18.53
C ARG A 83 1.84 -3.42 18.60
N GLU A 84 2.77 -2.53 18.37
CA GLU A 84 2.47 -1.10 18.38
C GLU A 84 1.38 -0.77 17.33
N VAL A 85 0.59 0.24 17.64
CA VAL A 85 -0.49 0.68 16.75
C VAL A 85 0.12 1.25 15.47
N GLU A 86 -0.37 0.81 14.31
CA GLU A 86 0.02 1.38 13.03
C GLU A 86 -1.13 1.25 12.03
N PHE A 87 -1.12 2.10 11.03
CA PHE A 87 -2.17 2.13 10.01
C PHE A 87 -1.62 2.03 8.60
N LEU A 88 -0.32 1.78 8.43
CA LEU A 88 0.24 1.65 7.08
C LEU A 88 -0.49 0.55 6.31
N ARG A 89 -0.80 -0.54 7.00
CA ARG A 89 -1.41 -1.72 6.42
C ARG A 89 -2.94 -1.74 6.53
N ALA A 90 -3.54 -0.66 7.02
CA ALA A 90 -5.00 -0.53 7.12
C ALA A 90 -5.64 -0.44 5.73
N CYS A 91 -6.93 -0.68 5.67
CA CYS A 91 -7.70 -0.56 4.42
C CYS A 91 -9.07 0.06 4.70
N ALA A 92 -9.77 0.41 3.64
CA ALA A 92 -11.09 1.00 3.73
C ALA A 92 -12.01 0.41 2.66
N SER A 93 -13.30 0.49 2.91
CA SER A 93 -14.33 0.06 1.97
C SER A 93 -15.19 1.26 1.60
N ASP A 94 -15.26 1.57 0.30
CA ASP A 94 -16.13 2.63 -0.20
C ASP A 94 -17.60 2.25 -0.08
N THR A 95 -17.91 0.96 -0.30
CA THR A 95 -19.30 0.50 -0.27
C THR A 95 -19.89 0.53 1.13
N ARG A 96 -19.07 0.32 2.17
CA ARG A 96 -19.55 0.30 3.54
C ARG A 96 -19.24 1.60 4.30
N GLU A 97 -18.41 2.47 3.75
CA GLU A 97 -17.91 3.65 4.46
C GLU A 97 -17.30 3.25 5.81
N GLU A 98 -16.42 2.27 5.77
CA GLU A 98 -15.72 1.75 6.96
C GLU A 98 -14.23 1.64 6.69
N ALA A 99 -13.43 1.80 7.74
CA ALA A 99 -12.01 1.51 7.72
C ALA A 99 -11.73 0.30 8.61
N PHE A 100 -10.71 -0.45 8.25
CA PHE A 100 -10.34 -1.69 8.96
C PHE A 100 -8.86 -1.63 9.32
N PHE A 101 -8.55 -2.10 10.53
CA PHE A 101 -7.16 -2.07 11.01
C PHE A 101 -6.97 -3.07 12.15
N TRP A 102 -5.74 -3.48 12.36
CA TRP A 102 -5.38 -4.30 13.51
C TRP A 102 -5.11 -3.41 14.72
N TYR A 103 -5.68 -3.78 15.87
CA TYR A 103 -5.32 -3.20 17.17
C TYR A 103 -4.91 -4.36 18.06
N GLY A 104 -3.60 -4.57 18.19
CA GLY A 104 -3.07 -5.76 18.82
C GLY A 104 -3.48 -7.01 18.03
N PHE A 105 -4.20 -7.91 18.71
CA PHE A 105 -4.69 -9.15 18.09
C PHE A 105 -6.09 -9.01 17.50
N LYS A 106 -6.69 -7.83 17.57
CA LYS A 106 -8.06 -7.62 17.12
C LYS A 106 -8.11 -6.91 15.77
N LEU A 107 -8.88 -7.49 14.85
CA LEU A 107 -9.22 -6.80 13.60
C LEU A 107 -10.47 -5.97 13.88
N VAL A 108 -10.35 -4.68 13.69
CA VAL A 108 -11.38 -3.71 14.10
C VAL A 108 -11.95 -3.05 12.85
N ALA A 109 -13.28 -2.89 12.83
CA ALA A 109 -13.99 -2.07 11.86
C ALA A 109 -14.37 -0.76 12.51
N LEU A 110 -14.13 0.35 11.80
CA LEU A 110 -14.48 1.70 12.22
C LEU A 110 -15.48 2.27 11.23
N ASP A 111 -16.67 2.60 11.72
CA ASP A 111 -17.68 3.29 10.91
C ASP A 111 -17.26 4.75 10.73
N LEU A 112 -17.03 5.18 9.48
CA LEU A 112 -16.49 6.51 9.21
C LEU A 112 -17.52 7.63 9.42
N ALA A 113 -18.81 7.30 9.47
CA ALA A 113 -19.86 8.28 9.75
C ALA A 113 -20.12 8.46 11.24
N THR A 114 -20.22 7.34 11.97
CA THR A 114 -20.59 7.37 13.38
C THR A 114 -19.39 7.35 14.34
N LEU A 115 -18.23 6.96 13.82
CA LEU A 115 -16.97 6.76 14.58
C LEU A 115 -17.05 5.61 15.59
N GLN A 116 -18.03 4.74 15.43
CA GLN A 116 -18.16 3.56 16.28
C GLN A 116 -17.28 2.44 15.76
N THR A 117 -16.68 1.70 16.67
CA THR A 117 -15.84 0.56 16.33
C THR A 117 -16.50 -0.74 16.78
N ARG A 118 -16.15 -1.82 16.07
CA ARG A 118 -16.52 -3.16 16.48
C ARG A 118 -15.39 -4.11 16.14
N VAL A 119 -15.24 -5.16 16.94
CA VAL A 119 -14.21 -6.18 16.69
C VAL A 119 -14.81 -7.22 15.76
N LEU A 120 -14.15 -7.45 14.61
CA LEU A 120 -14.58 -8.44 13.63
C LEU A 120 -13.97 -9.81 13.90
N TYR A 121 -12.76 -9.83 14.45
CA TYR A 121 -12.00 -11.08 14.60
C TYR A 121 -10.91 -10.87 15.64
N GLU A 122 -10.65 -11.90 16.42
CA GLU A 122 -9.55 -11.89 17.39
C GLU A 122 -8.60 -13.02 17.04
N MET A 123 -7.38 -12.65 16.69
CA MET A 123 -6.34 -13.58 16.28
C MET A 123 -5.76 -14.30 17.49
N GLU A 124 -5.50 -15.59 17.35
CA GLU A 124 -4.86 -16.37 18.41
C GLU A 124 -3.42 -15.90 18.62
N LYS A 125 -2.92 -16.11 19.82
CA LYS A 125 -1.51 -15.86 20.12
C LYS A 125 -0.65 -16.81 19.31
N GLY A 126 0.55 -16.36 18.95
CA GLY A 126 1.46 -17.16 18.15
C GLY A 126 1.43 -16.80 16.67
N TRP A 127 0.61 -15.83 16.30
CA TRP A 127 0.53 -15.35 14.92
C TRP A 127 0.93 -13.89 14.85
N ASP A 128 1.49 -13.50 13.73
CA ASP A 128 1.84 -12.10 13.42
C ASP A 128 1.05 -11.66 12.21
N VAL A 129 0.71 -10.36 12.19
CA VAL A 129 -0.12 -9.77 11.15
C VAL A 129 0.73 -9.21 10.00
N SER A 130 0.12 -9.16 8.82
CA SER A 130 0.70 -8.46 7.70
C SER A 130 -0.40 -7.60 7.05
N MET A 131 -0.45 -7.56 5.72
CA MET A 131 -1.38 -6.70 4.97
C MET A 131 -2.82 -7.16 5.13
N ILE A 132 -3.75 -6.21 5.18
CA ILE A 132 -5.17 -6.49 5.03
C ILE A 132 -5.72 -5.74 3.83
N ASN A 133 -6.80 -6.24 3.28
CA ASN A 133 -7.51 -5.56 2.20
C ASN A 133 -8.97 -5.97 2.21
N CYS A 134 -9.84 -5.11 1.67
CA CYS A 134 -11.28 -5.32 1.70
C CYS A 134 -11.77 -5.78 0.33
N SER A 135 -12.76 -6.67 0.30
CA SER A 135 -13.37 -7.12 -0.95
C SER A 135 -14.13 -5.95 -1.63
N ALA A 136 -14.31 -6.08 -2.94
CA ALA A 136 -14.97 -5.04 -3.74
C ALA A 136 -16.40 -4.72 -3.24
N ASP A 137 -17.12 -5.76 -2.77
CA ASP A 137 -18.48 -5.58 -2.26
C ASP A 137 -18.52 -5.12 -0.79
N GLY A 138 -17.35 -5.05 -0.13
CA GLY A 138 -17.28 -4.63 1.28
C GLY A 138 -17.73 -5.70 2.27
N GLU A 139 -18.01 -6.92 1.82
CA GLU A 139 -18.56 -7.96 2.71
C GLU A 139 -17.48 -8.68 3.52
N HIS A 140 -16.20 -8.61 3.09
CA HIS A 140 -15.10 -9.33 3.75
C HIS A 140 -13.84 -8.49 3.78
N VAL A 141 -13.07 -8.67 4.85
CA VAL A 141 -11.67 -8.25 4.92
C VAL A 141 -10.80 -9.49 4.81
N TYR A 142 -9.82 -9.43 3.95
CA TYR A 142 -8.82 -10.50 3.79
C TYR A 142 -7.53 -10.08 4.47
N ALA A 143 -6.90 -11.01 5.17
CA ALA A 143 -5.70 -10.74 5.96
C ALA A 143 -4.69 -11.86 5.77
N SER A 144 -3.42 -11.51 5.64
CA SER A 144 -2.36 -12.50 5.75
C SER A 144 -1.83 -12.50 7.18
N ILE A 145 -1.60 -13.70 7.71
CA ILE A 145 -0.96 -13.87 9.01
C ILE A 145 0.07 -14.99 8.90
N SER A 146 1.11 -14.92 9.73
CA SER A 146 2.19 -15.92 9.73
C SER A 146 2.57 -16.24 11.16
N GLU A 147 3.21 -17.37 11.37
CA GLU A 147 3.77 -17.71 12.68
C GLU A 147 4.62 -16.58 13.22
N ASP A 148 4.41 -16.24 14.47
CA ASP A 148 5.19 -15.22 15.17
C ASP A 148 6.55 -15.82 15.55
N LEU A 149 7.60 -15.37 14.90
CA LEU A 149 8.96 -15.87 15.11
C LEU A 149 9.77 -14.99 16.07
N SER A 150 9.14 -14.03 16.73
CA SER A 150 9.84 -13.07 17.59
C SER A 150 10.52 -13.70 18.80
N SER A 151 10.14 -14.92 19.17
CA SER A 151 10.83 -15.68 20.21
C SER A 151 12.16 -16.28 19.74
N GLN A 152 12.36 -16.38 18.43
CA GLN A 152 13.56 -16.99 17.85
C GLN A 152 14.60 -15.94 17.44
N PHE A 153 14.14 -14.77 16.98
CA PHE A 153 15.02 -13.66 16.59
C PHE A 153 14.21 -12.36 16.60
N ARG A 154 14.95 -11.26 16.65
CA ARG A 154 14.30 -9.93 16.64
C ARG A 154 13.62 -9.69 15.29
N VAL A 155 12.39 -9.15 15.36
CA VAL A 155 11.59 -8.82 14.19
C VAL A 155 11.16 -7.36 14.26
N ASP A 156 11.46 -6.59 13.22
CA ASP A 156 10.98 -5.21 13.10
C ASP A 156 11.04 -4.83 11.61
N TYR A 157 10.04 -5.25 10.86
CA TYR A 157 10.02 -4.99 9.41
C TYR A 157 9.78 -3.53 9.08
N LEU A 158 9.16 -2.80 9.99
CA LEU A 158 8.84 -1.38 9.76
C LEU A 158 10.08 -0.50 9.86
N ARG A 159 11.09 -0.92 10.64
CA ARG A 159 12.32 -0.16 10.85
C ARG A 159 13.53 -1.00 10.48
N GLY A 160 13.97 -0.85 9.23
CA GLY A 160 15.22 -1.46 8.76
C GLY A 160 15.14 -2.93 8.37
N TYR A 161 13.94 -3.46 8.19
CA TYR A 161 13.74 -4.85 7.75
C TYR A 161 14.43 -5.86 8.67
N VAL A 162 14.48 -5.58 9.98
CA VAL A 162 15.12 -6.48 10.96
C VAL A 162 14.36 -7.80 10.99
N GLY A 163 15.08 -8.91 10.81
CA GLY A 163 14.50 -10.25 10.81
C GLY A 163 13.83 -10.66 9.49
N PHE A 164 13.90 -9.81 8.46
CA PHE A 164 13.22 -10.06 7.18
C PHE A 164 13.78 -11.32 6.48
N ALA A 165 15.10 -11.39 6.32
CA ALA A 165 15.75 -12.54 5.68
C ALA A 165 15.58 -13.80 6.54
N GLU A 166 15.66 -13.66 7.86
CA GLU A 166 15.49 -14.76 8.81
C GLU A 166 14.07 -15.32 8.73
N THR A 167 13.06 -14.47 8.64
CA THR A 167 11.67 -14.91 8.50
C THR A 167 11.48 -15.70 7.21
N TRP A 168 12.00 -15.17 6.10
CA TRP A 168 11.95 -15.88 4.82
C TRP A 168 12.61 -17.27 4.94
N ALA A 169 13.80 -17.32 5.53
CA ALA A 169 14.55 -18.58 5.68
C ALA A 169 13.84 -19.59 6.57
N ALA A 170 13.06 -19.13 7.54
CA ALA A 170 12.34 -20.00 8.46
C ALA A 170 11.12 -20.64 7.83
N MET A 171 10.65 -20.14 6.67
CA MET A 171 9.48 -20.68 5.97
C MET A 171 8.28 -20.83 6.92
N PRO A 172 7.81 -19.76 7.55
CA PRO A 172 6.74 -19.89 8.54
C PRO A 172 5.45 -20.38 7.91
N LEU A 173 4.68 -21.10 8.71
CA LEU A 173 3.30 -21.40 8.32
C LEU A 173 2.57 -20.06 8.19
N SER A 174 1.87 -19.88 7.08
CA SER A 174 1.13 -18.64 6.81
C SER A 174 -0.29 -18.96 6.38
N ARG A 175 -1.18 -18.02 6.62
CA ARG A 175 -2.60 -18.16 6.30
C ARG A 175 -3.13 -16.91 5.63
N VAL A 176 -4.10 -17.10 4.74
CA VAL A 176 -4.98 -16.02 4.28
C VAL A 176 -6.31 -16.23 5.00
N LEU A 177 -6.72 -15.22 5.75
CA LEU A 177 -8.00 -15.21 6.46
C LEU A 177 -9.04 -14.45 5.66
N ARG A 178 -10.27 -14.94 5.69
CA ARG A 178 -11.45 -14.20 5.23
C ARG A 178 -12.30 -13.86 6.45
N VAL A 179 -12.50 -12.58 6.73
CA VAL A 179 -13.24 -12.13 7.90
C VAL A 179 -14.45 -11.34 7.45
N ALA A 180 -15.64 -11.75 7.89
CA ALA A 180 -16.89 -11.09 7.52
C ALA A 180 -17.00 -9.73 8.18
N THR A 181 -17.37 -8.71 7.41
CA THR A 181 -17.50 -7.34 7.93
C THR A 181 -18.74 -7.16 8.79
N ASP A 182 -19.70 -8.09 8.73
CA ASP A 182 -20.86 -8.06 9.59
C ASP A 182 -20.60 -8.58 11.01
N GLY A 183 -19.36 -9.05 11.28
CA GLY A 183 -18.99 -9.56 12.60
C GLY A 183 -19.33 -11.03 12.83
N SER A 184 -19.77 -11.74 11.79
CA SER A 184 -20.13 -13.17 11.94
C SER A 184 -18.94 -14.11 12.08
N GLY A 185 -17.72 -13.61 11.92
CA GLY A 185 -16.50 -14.40 12.16
C GLY A 185 -15.58 -14.47 10.97
N GLY A 186 -14.56 -15.31 11.12
CA GLY A 186 -13.54 -15.47 10.10
C GLY A 186 -13.18 -16.93 9.88
N GLU A 187 -12.54 -17.21 8.75
CA GLU A 187 -12.10 -18.54 8.40
C GLU A 187 -10.79 -18.46 7.61
N VAL A 188 -10.07 -19.58 7.59
CA VAL A 188 -8.85 -19.72 6.79
C VAL A 188 -9.27 -20.15 5.38
N VAL A 189 -8.89 -19.38 4.37
CA VAL A 189 -9.19 -19.74 2.96
C VAL A 189 -7.97 -20.28 2.23
N HIS A 190 -6.78 -20.10 2.80
CA HIS A 190 -5.56 -20.68 2.25
C HIS A 190 -4.50 -20.81 3.37
N GLU A 191 -3.70 -21.86 3.30
CA GLU A 191 -2.64 -22.10 4.29
C GLU A 191 -1.48 -22.80 3.60
N GLU A 192 -0.25 -22.35 3.89
CA GLU A 192 0.94 -23.00 3.35
C GLU A 192 2.19 -22.70 4.17
N ASN A 193 3.22 -23.50 4.00
CA ASN A 193 4.52 -23.29 4.63
C ASN A 193 5.41 -22.44 3.72
N TYR A 194 5.07 -21.17 3.63
CA TYR A 194 5.87 -20.13 3.00
C TYR A 194 5.40 -18.80 3.58
N TRP A 195 6.28 -17.85 3.70
CA TRP A 195 5.90 -16.55 4.25
C TRP A 195 4.99 -15.81 3.26
N ILE A 196 3.75 -15.60 3.64
CA ILE A 196 2.79 -14.80 2.85
C ILE A 196 2.81 -13.38 3.38
N GLY A 197 3.12 -12.42 2.52
CA GLY A 197 3.20 -11.01 2.90
C GLY A 197 1.94 -10.23 2.55
N HIS A 198 1.84 -9.84 1.29
CA HIS A 198 0.76 -8.97 0.83
C HIS A 198 -0.44 -9.78 0.37
N VAL A 199 -1.63 -9.32 0.75
CA VAL A 199 -2.90 -9.77 0.20
C VAL A 199 -3.54 -8.57 -0.47
N ASN A 200 -3.85 -8.68 -1.76
CA ASN A 200 -4.44 -7.58 -2.52
C ASN A 200 -5.75 -8.05 -3.16
N THR A 201 -6.85 -7.42 -2.78
CA THR A 201 -8.16 -7.77 -3.35
C THR A 201 -8.39 -7.02 -4.66
N SER A 202 -9.11 -7.66 -5.57
CA SER A 202 -9.52 -6.99 -6.80
C SER A 202 -10.55 -5.91 -6.48
N PRO A 203 -10.46 -4.73 -7.08
CA PRO A 203 -11.49 -3.69 -6.86
C PRO A 203 -12.83 -4.00 -7.52
N THR A 204 -12.94 -5.06 -8.32
CA THR A 204 -14.20 -5.40 -9.01
C THR A 204 -14.63 -6.85 -8.85
N GLN A 205 -13.74 -7.77 -8.43
CA GLN A 205 -14.04 -9.20 -8.37
C GLN A 205 -14.00 -9.69 -6.92
N ASN A 206 -15.11 -10.18 -6.40
CA ASN A 206 -15.20 -10.59 -4.99
C ASN A 206 -14.59 -11.94 -4.69
N ASP A 207 -14.42 -12.78 -5.71
CA ASP A 207 -13.95 -14.17 -5.52
C ASP A 207 -12.47 -14.36 -5.85
N ILE A 208 -11.79 -13.31 -6.30
CA ILE A 208 -10.39 -13.39 -6.73
C ILE A 208 -9.56 -12.39 -5.92
N LEU A 209 -8.44 -12.87 -5.40
CA LEU A 209 -7.43 -11.99 -4.81
C LEU A 209 -6.04 -12.47 -5.22
N THR A 210 -5.05 -11.63 -4.98
CA THR A 210 -3.65 -12.03 -5.09
C THR A 210 -3.02 -12.04 -3.71
N PHE A 211 -2.05 -12.93 -3.53
CA PHE A 211 -1.15 -12.87 -2.39
C PHE A 211 0.28 -13.08 -2.88
N CYS A 212 1.23 -12.74 -2.04
CA CYS A 212 2.63 -12.89 -2.44
C CYS A 212 3.39 -13.81 -1.50
N HIS A 213 4.39 -14.49 -2.07
CA HIS A 213 5.46 -15.06 -1.26
C HIS A 213 6.44 -13.94 -0.93
N GLU A 214 6.63 -13.68 0.35
CA GLU A 214 7.45 -12.58 0.83
C GLU A 214 8.89 -13.02 1.04
N GLY A 215 9.81 -12.07 0.95
CA GLY A 215 11.22 -12.33 1.19
C GLY A 215 12.11 -11.49 0.30
N PRO A 216 13.44 -11.70 0.40
CA PRO A 216 14.36 -11.01 -0.51
C PRO A 216 14.02 -11.36 -1.96
N TRP A 217 13.82 -10.35 -2.78
CA TRP A 217 13.29 -10.53 -4.15
C TRP A 217 14.05 -11.57 -4.98
N ALA A 218 15.37 -11.61 -4.85
CA ALA A 218 16.19 -12.53 -5.64
C ALA A 218 16.10 -13.98 -5.16
N LYS A 219 15.49 -14.22 -4.00
CA LYS A 219 15.43 -15.55 -3.37
C LYS A 219 14.02 -16.14 -3.33
N VAL A 220 13.00 -15.31 -3.52
CA VAL A 220 11.61 -15.77 -3.51
C VAL A 220 11.37 -16.67 -4.74
N ASP A 221 10.70 -17.80 -4.50
CA ASP A 221 10.46 -18.80 -5.55
C ASP A 221 9.48 -18.30 -6.61
N GLN A 222 8.36 -17.75 -6.15
CA GLN A 222 7.26 -17.29 -7.00
C GLN A 222 6.55 -16.17 -6.24
N ARG A 223 6.68 -14.93 -6.72
CA ARG A 223 6.19 -13.78 -5.97
C ARG A 223 4.67 -13.66 -5.98
N ILE A 224 4.04 -13.75 -7.16
CA ILE A 224 2.63 -13.36 -7.31
C ILE A 224 1.77 -14.62 -7.48
N TRP A 225 0.79 -14.78 -6.61
CA TRP A 225 -0.15 -15.91 -6.64
C TRP A 225 -1.57 -15.38 -6.74
N GLY A 226 -2.39 -16.04 -7.55
CA GLY A 226 -3.83 -15.82 -7.57
C GLY A 226 -4.52 -16.84 -6.68
N LEU A 227 -5.62 -16.43 -6.06
CA LEU A 227 -6.45 -17.30 -5.24
C LEU A 227 -7.91 -17.07 -5.60
N GLU A 228 -8.59 -18.16 -5.97
CA GLU A 228 -10.05 -18.19 -6.12
C GLU A 228 -10.61 -18.63 -4.78
N ILE A 229 -11.28 -17.70 -4.09
CA ILE A 229 -11.64 -17.86 -2.69
C ILE A 229 -12.66 -19.01 -2.51
N SER A 230 -13.66 -19.08 -3.39
CA SER A 230 -14.74 -20.05 -3.28
C SER A 230 -14.29 -21.51 -3.43
N THR A 231 -13.19 -21.75 -4.17
CA THR A 231 -12.71 -23.11 -4.43
C THR A 231 -11.40 -23.43 -3.72
N GLY A 232 -10.68 -22.40 -3.28
CA GLY A 232 -9.33 -22.58 -2.72
C GLY A 232 -8.26 -22.83 -3.78
N ARG A 233 -8.60 -22.69 -5.06
CA ARG A 233 -7.64 -22.89 -6.16
C ARG A 233 -6.64 -21.77 -6.18
N VAL A 234 -5.34 -22.10 -6.27
CA VAL A 234 -4.27 -21.13 -6.41
C VAL A 234 -3.52 -21.37 -7.72
N TRP A 235 -2.94 -20.30 -8.27
CA TRP A 235 -2.15 -20.39 -9.49
C TRP A 235 -1.07 -19.31 -9.49
N LYS A 236 -0.02 -19.56 -10.26
CA LYS A 236 1.09 -18.62 -10.42
C LYS A 236 0.70 -17.51 -11.39
N ILE A 237 1.07 -16.29 -11.04
CA ILE A 237 0.93 -15.13 -11.94
C ILE A 237 2.35 -14.60 -12.18
N ARG A 238 2.71 -14.43 -13.42
CA ARG A 238 4.02 -13.96 -13.86
C ARG A 238 5.15 -14.73 -13.15
N ALA A 239 5.24 -16.00 -13.43
CA ALA A 239 6.34 -16.81 -12.90
C ALA A 239 7.67 -16.25 -13.39
N PRO A 240 8.66 -16.02 -12.51
CA PRO A 240 9.93 -15.47 -12.95
C PRO A 240 10.76 -16.50 -13.74
N GLU A 241 11.53 -16.02 -14.68
CA GLU A 241 12.57 -16.84 -15.31
C GLU A 241 13.82 -16.78 -14.41
N GLN A 242 14.76 -17.69 -14.68
CA GLN A 242 15.95 -17.80 -13.84
C GLN A 242 16.69 -16.46 -13.73
N GLY A 243 16.89 -16.01 -12.50
CA GLY A 243 17.62 -14.79 -12.22
C GLY A 243 16.80 -13.51 -12.24
N GLU A 244 15.52 -13.60 -12.59
CA GLU A 244 14.63 -12.44 -12.53
C GLU A 244 14.11 -12.22 -11.12
N ALA A 245 13.82 -10.96 -10.79
CA ALA A 245 13.10 -10.58 -9.59
C ALA A 245 11.85 -9.80 -10.00
N VAL A 246 10.71 -10.11 -9.39
CA VAL A 246 9.42 -9.48 -9.70
C VAL A 246 8.81 -9.05 -8.38
N GLY A 247 8.16 -7.89 -8.34
CA GLY A 247 7.52 -7.46 -7.11
C GLY A 247 6.69 -6.20 -7.25
N HIS A 248 6.28 -5.68 -6.09
CA HIS A 248 5.42 -4.52 -5.94
C HIS A 248 4.15 -4.64 -6.79
N GLU A 249 3.60 -5.85 -6.82
CA GLU A 249 2.38 -6.14 -7.56
C GLU A 249 1.17 -5.41 -6.99
N TYR A 250 0.26 -5.03 -7.86
CA TYR A 250 -0.96 -4.32 -7.48
C TYR A 250 -2.02 -4.52 -8.56
N TRP A 251 -3.29 -4.35 -8.18
CA TRP A 251 -4.39 -4.41 -9.14
C TRP A 251 -4.53 -3.08 -9.86
N HIS A 252 -4.77 -3.13 -11.18
CA HIS A 252 -5.26 -1.97 -11.91
C HIS A 252 -6.72 -1.70 -11.49
N ALA A 253 -7.20 -0.48 -11.77
CA ALA A 253 -8.55 -0.07 -11.40
C ALA A 253 -9.64 -0.89 -12.07
N ASP A 254 -9.32 -1.56 -13.19
CA ASP A 254 -10.31 -2.41 -13.87
C ASP A 254 -10.62 -3.70 -13.08
N GLY A 255 -9.79 -4.04 -12.10
CA GLY A 255 -9.96 -5.26 -11.32
C GLY A 255 -9.68 -6.54 -12.10
N GLU A 256 -9.12 -6.44 -13.29
CA GLU A 256 -8.84 -7.54 -14.19
C GLU A 256 -7.34 -7.76 -14.39
N ARG A 257 -6.54 -6.69 -14.28
CA ARG A 257 -5.10 -6.74 -14.52
C ARG A 257 -4.29 -6.50 -13.25
N ILE A 258 -3.14 -7.17 -13.22
CA ILE A 258 -2.13 -7.03 -12.16
C ILE A 258 -0.93 -6.31 -12.77
N GLY A 259 -0.56 -5.18 -12.18
CA GLY A 259 0.66 -4.46 -12.55
C GLY A 259 1.82 -4.90 -11.67
N TYR A 260 3.03 -4.89 -12.20
CA TYR A 260 4.24 -5.27 -11.48
C TYR A 260 5.45 -4.70 -12.17
N HIS A 261 6.58 -4.71 -11.47
CA HIS A 261 7.86 -4.41 -12.12
C HIS A 261 8.89 -5.43 -11.66
N GLY A 262 10.03 -5.42 -12.33
CA GLY A 262 11.05 -6.38 -12.00
C GLY A 262 12.41 -6.01 -12.57
N ARG A 263 13.35 -6.89 -12.32
CA ARG A 263 14.74 -6.73 -12.71
C ARG A 263 15.23 -8.02 -13.38
N ASN A 264 15.85 -7.85 -14.52
CA ASN A 264 16.50 -8.93 -15.24
C ASN A 264 17.85 -9.28 -14.58
N PRO A 265 18.41 -10.48 -14.88
CA PRO A 265 19.73 -10.83 -14.32
C PRO A 265 20.85 -9.83 -14.62
N ASP A 266 20.77 -9.10 -15.75
CA ASP A 266 21.77 -8.10 -16.11
C ASP A 266 21.55 -6.75 -15.40
N GLY A 267 20.52 -6.66 -14.54
CA GLY A 267 20.22 -5.45 -13.80
C GLY A 267 19.25 -4.50 -14.48
N THR A 268 18.91 -4.76 -15.74
CA THR A 268 17.92 -3.90 -16.43
C THR A 268 16.54 -4.11 -15.83
N GLN A 269 15.73 -3.07 -15.88
CA GLN A 269 14.38 -3.06 -15.29
C GLN A 269 13.32 -3.32 -16.34
N PHE A 270 12.21 -3.94 -15.92
CA PHE A 270 11.04 -4.08 -16.78
C PHE A 270 9.79 -3.71 -15.99
N LEU A 271 8.78 -3.28 -16.73
CA LEU A 271 7.45 -2.97 -16.22
C LEU A 271 6.47 -3.83 -16.98
N GLY A 272 5.50 -4.40 -16.27
CA GLY A 272 4.52 -5.24 -16.94
C GLY A 272 3.17 -5.27 -16.27
N HIS A 273 2.26 -5.89 -16.98
CA HIS A 273 0.96 -6.25 -16.45
C HIS A 273 0.44 -7.49 -17.17
N CYS A 274 -0.47 -8.18 -16.52
CA CYS A 274 -1.16 -9.31 -17.14
C CYS A 274 -2.55 -9.42 -16.51
N ARG A 275 -3.40 -10.23 -17.11
CA ARG A 275 -4.70 -10.51 -16.50
C ARG A 275 -4.49 -11.39 -15.26
N PHE A 276 -5.46 -11.35 -14.36
CA PHE A 276 -5.39 -12.08 -13.09
C PHE A 276 -5.21 -13.60 -13.28
N ASP A 277 -5.60 -14.12 -14.44
CA ASP A 277 -5.45 -15.54 -14.77
C ASP A 277 -4.13 -15.87 -15.47
N ASP A 278 -3.19 -14.94 -15.44
CA ASP A 278 -1.85 -15.02 -16.05
C ASP A 278 -1.87 -14.96 -17.60
N SER A 279 -2.98 -14.53 -18.17
CA SER A 279 -3.07 -14.35 -19.63
C SER A 279 -2.76 -12.90 -20.02
N ASP A 280 -2.63 -12.67 -21.32
CA ASP A 280 -2.48 -11.34 -21.94
C ASP A 280 -1.36 -10.51 -21.30
N ARG A 281 -0.19 -11.13 -21.15
CA ARG A 281 0.98 -10.48 -20.56
C ARG A 281 1.58 -9.46 -21.52
N VAL A 282 1.84 -8.26 -20.98
CA VAL A 282 2.53 -7.19 -21.70
C VAL A 282 3.69 -6.74 -20.81
N GLU A 283 4.91 -6.78 -21.35
CA GLU A 283 6.10 -6.32 -20.61
C GLU A 283 6.99 -5.50 -21.54
N ASN A 284 7.58 -4.47 -20.98
CA ASN A 284 8.46 -3.58 -21.72
C ASN A 284 9.63 -3.16 -20.85
N SER A 285 10.73 -2.79 -21.48
CA SER A 285 11.83 -2.14 -20.79
C SER A 285 11.31 -0.95 -20.01
N PHE A 286 11.82 -0.79 -18.80
CA PHE A 286 11.40 0.27 -17.91
C PHE A 286 12.60 1.19 -17.73
N PRO A 287 12.64 2.33 -18.43
CA PRO A 287 13.81 3.21 -18.32
C PRO A 287 13.88 3.83 -16.93
N GLY A 288 15.09 3.92 -16.39
CA GLY A 288 15.33 4.46 -15.06
C GLY A 288 15.04 3.45 -13.97
N GLN A 289 14.92 3.95 -12.76
CA GLN A 289 14.75 3.12 -11.55
C GLN A 289 13.61 3.64 -10.69
N THR A 290 13.02 2.72 -9.92
CA THR A 290 12.03 3.10 -8.92
C THR A 290 12.05 2.09 -7.77
N GLY A 291 11.62 2.53 -6.60
CA GLY A 291 11.30 1.62 -5.49
C GLY A 291 9.90 1.08 -5.69
N HIS A 292 8.91 1.82 -5.19
CA HIS A 292 7.50 1.46 -5.37
C HIS A 292 6.99 1.97 -6.71
N ILE A 293 5.93 1.35 -7.22
CA ILE A 293 5.23 1.84 -8.41
C ILE A 293 3.71 1.73 -8.21
N HIS A 294 2.98 2.54 -8.96
CA HIS A 294 1.53 2.44 -8.99
C HIS A 294 0.99 2.95 -10.32
N SER A 295 -0.12 2.37 -10.75
CA SER A 295 -0.90 2.89 -11.87
C SER A 295 -2.34 2.42 -11.73
N ASN A 296 -3.28 3.21 -12.24
CA ASN A 296 -4.69 2.79 -12.34
C ASN A 296 -4.95 1.97 -13.61
N ASP A 297 -4.06 2.12 -14.58
CA ASP A 297 -4.21 1.54 -15.91
C ASP A 297 -2.80 1.39 -16.52
N PRO A 298 -2.67 0.81 -17.72
CA PRO A 298 -1.35 0.66 -18.33
C PRO A 298 -0.71 1.97 -18.85
N GLU A 299 -1.44 3.08 -18.87
CA GLU A 299 -1.00 4.26 -19.60
C GLU A 299 -0.07 5.19 -18.83
N LEU A 300 -0.32 5.39 -17.53
CA LEU A 300 0.45 6.35 -16.74
C LEU A 300 0.92 5.70 -15.44
N ILE A 301 2.23 5.69 -15.23
CA ILE A 301 2.86 5.00 -14.10
C ILE A 301 3.54 6.04 -13.21
N VAL A 302 3.45 5.87 -11.89
CA VAL A 302 4.19 6.70 -10.93
C VAL A 302 5.10 5.81 -10.09
N GLY A 303 6.28 6.36 -9.72
CA GLY A 303 7.22 5.68 -8.84
C GLY A 303 8.04 6.66 -8.01
N ASP A 304 8.80 6.09 -7.04
CA ASP A 304 9.56 6.88 -6.06
C ASP A 304 11.06 6.59 -6.13
N GLY A 305 11.65 6.73 -7.29
CA GLY A 305 13.09 6.46 -7.48
C GLY A 305 13.98 7.59 -6.98
N GLY A 306 15.03 7.23 -6.23
CA GLY A 306 15.97 8.21 -5.70
C GLY A 306 15.31 9.17 -4.73
N LYS A 307 15.35 10.45 -5.04
CA LYS A 307 14.71 11.51 -4.24
C LYS A 307 13.52 12.14 -4.97
N LEU A 308 13.08 11.50 -6.05
CA LEU A 308 12.12 12.07 -6.98
C LEU A 308 10.89 11.20 -7.10
N VAL A 309 9.73 11.83 -7.23
CA VAL A 309 8.54 11.18 -7.74
C VAL A 309 8.63 11.26 -9.25
N ARG A 310 8.52 10.11 -9.90
CA ARG A 310 8.78 9.93 -11.33
C ARG A 310 7.52 9.46 -12.03
N LEU A 311 7.35 9.88 -13.29
CA LEU A 311 6.24 9.42 -14.13
C LEU A 311 6.79 8.78 -15.40
N TRP A 312 6.08 7.76 -15.87
CA TRP A 312 6.29 7.13 -17.18
C TRP A 312 4.96 7.07 -17.88
N LYS A 313 4.98 7.25 -19.20
CA LYS A 313 3.74 7.23 -19.97
C LYS A 313 3.86 6.27 -21.16
N TRP A 314 2.85 5.44 -21.35
CA TRP A 314 2.79 4.52 -22.48
C TRP A 314 2.56 5.30 -23.79
N THR A 315 3.37 5.04 -24.80
CA THR A 315 3.25 5.71 -26.10
C THR A 315 2.46 4.89 -27.13
N GLY A 316 2.06 3.68 -26.75
CA GLY A 316 1.51 2.70 -27.69
C GLY A 316 2.54 1.67 -28.10
N GLU A 317 3.81 1.91 -27.80
CA GLU A 317 4.90 1.02 -28.20
C GLU A 317 5.94 0.84 -27.08
N VAL A 318 6.29 1.91 -26.38
CA VAL A 318 7.25 1.87 -25.27
C VAL A 318 6.78 2.83 -24.18
N TYR A 319 7.41 2.74 -23.00
CA TYR A 319 7.22 3.73 -21.95
C TYR A 319 8.21 4.88 -22.15
N ASP A 320 7.66 6.09 -22.35
CA ASP A 320 8.44 7.33 -22.32
C ASP A 320 8.66 7.72 -20.85
N GLY A 321 9.86 8.20 -20.52
CA GLY A 321 10.20 8.60 -19.17
C GLY A 321 11.56 8.03 -18.73
N PRO A 322 11.96 8.18 -17.48
CA PRO A 322 11.18 8.85 -16.43
C PRO A 322 11.19 10.36 -16.57
N ARG A 323 10.10 10.99 -16.18
CA ARG A 323 10.00 12.43 -16.05
C ARG A 323 9.78 12.78 -14.59
N GLN A 324 10.38 13.85 -14.13
CA GLN A 324 10.27 14.27 -12.74
C GLN A 324 8.92 14.96 -12.49
N LEU A 325 8.10 14.38 -11.62
CA LEU A 325 6.89 15.07 -11.17
C LEU A 325 7.23 16.10 -10.09
N CYS A 326 8.00 15.67 -9.09
CA CYS A 326 8.43 16.55 -8.02
C CYS A 326 9.54 15.88 -7.21
N ARG A 327 10.14 16.66 -6.30
CA ARG A 327 11.05 16.10 -5.31
C ARG A 327 10.25 15.61 -4.11
N HIS A 328 10.62 14.46 -3.56
CA HIS A 328 10.07 14.04 -2.28
C HIS A 328 11.09 14.16 -1.13
N ASP A 329 12.35 13.94 -1.43
CA ASP A 329 13.47 14.04 -0.48
C ASP A 329 13.24 13.29 0.85
N SER A 330 12.35 12.31 0.89
CA SER A 330 12.09 11.54 2.10
C SER A 330 13.30 10.70 2.49
N SER A 331 13.48 10.51 3.79
CA SER A 331 14.59 9.71 4.31
C SER A 331 14.43 8.23 4.02
N MET A 332 13.21 7.75 3.87
CA MET A 332 12.87 6.33 3.67
C MET A 332 13.36 5.44 4.83
N LYS A 333 13.53 6.01 6.03
CA LYS A 333 14.10 5.29 7.18
C LYS A 333 13.18 4.26 7.80
N THR A 334 11.87 4.49 7.70
CA THR A 334 10.87 3.52 8.16
C THR A 334 9.85 3.32 7.07
N GLN A 335 9.11 2.23 7.15
CA GLN A 335 8.06 1.96 6.15
C GLN A 335 7.03 3.10 6.10
N GLN A 336 6.70 3.69 7.25
CA GLN A 336 5.75 4.81 7.29
C GLN A 336 6.28 6.06 6.57
N LEU A 337 7.60 6.19 6.44
CA LEU A 337 8.25 7.33 5.79
C LEU A 337 8.65 7.04 4.33
N HIS A 338 8.36 5.83 3.84
CA HIS A 338 8.47 5.54 2.41
C HIS A 338 7.41 6.37 1.68
N VAL A 339 7.72 6.75 0.46
CA VAL A 339 6.89 7.68 -0.31
C VAL A 339 5.56 7.05 -0.69
N HIS A 340 5.57 5.77 -1.07
CA HIS A 340 4.38 4.99 -1.46
C HIS A 340 3.47 5.80 -2.40
N PRO A 341 4.00 6.28 -3.55
CA PRO A 341 3.20 7.16 -4.39
C PRO A 341 2.02 6.43 -4.99
N ARG A 342 0.88 7.11 -5.04
CA ARG A 342 -0.35 6.52 -5.55
C ARG A 342 -1.18 7.57 -6.27
N PHE A 343 -1.69 7.24 -7.46
CA PHE A 343 -2.61 8.12 -8.18
C PHE A 343 -3.96 8.21 -7.47
N SER A 344 -4.57 9.38 -7.54
CA SER A 344 -6.01 9.52 -7.32
C SER A 344 -6.76 8.72 -8.38
N HIS A 345 -8.03 8.46 -8.12
CA HIS A 345 -8.85 7.63 -9.01
C HIS A 345 -8.86 8.13 -10.46
N ASP A 346 -8.80 9.45 -10.63
CA ASP A 346 -8.87 10.11 -11.96
C ASP A 346 -7.50 10.46 -12.55
N ASN A 347 -6.41 10.00 -11.95
CA ASN A 347 -5.03 10.27 -12.37
C ASN A 347 -4.64 11.76 -12.33
N THR A 348 -5.42 12.62 -11.68
CA THR A 348 -5.09 14.05 -11.65
C THR A 348 -4.14 14.43 -10.54
N GLN A 349 -3.96 13.55 -9.54
CA GLN A 349 -3.08 13.81 -8.40
C GLN A 349 -2.31 12.56 -8.02
N VAL A 350 -1.14 12.77 -7.40
CA VAL A 350 -0.35 11.71 -6.77
C VAL A 350 -0.30 11.99 -5.27
N LEU A 351 -0.72 11.02 -4.49
CA LEU A 351 -0.62 11.02 -3.02
C LEU A 351 0.74 10.48 -2.63
N LEU A 352 1.41 11.13 -1.69
CA LEU A 352 2.72 10.68 -1.21
C LEU A 352 2.96 11.10 0.23
N THR A 353 3.88 10.39 0.87
CA THR A 353 4.39 10.73 2.20
C THR A 353 5.86 11.12 2.07
N SER A 354 6.29 12.10 2.84
CA SER A 354 7.70 12.48 2.95
C SER A 354 7.98 13.09 4.30
N ASP A 355 9.18 12.84 4.81
CA ASP A 355 9.67 13.48 6.04
C ASP A 355 10.65 14.60 5.75
N VAL A 356 10.60 15.19 4.56
CA VAL A 356 11.53 16.27 4.16
C VAL A 356 11.50 17.45 5.13
N SER A 357 10.35 17.71 5.76
CA SER A 357 10.20 18.82 6.72
C SER A 357 10.71 18.49 8.12
N GLY A 358 11.20 17.27 8.36
CA GLY A 358 11.66 16.79 9.66
C GLY A 358 10.72 15.78 10.30
N TYR A 359 9.47 15.76 9.90
CA TYR A 359 8.46 14.77 10.32
C TYR A 359 7.77 14.24 9.07
N GLY A 360 7.28 13.01 9.15
CA GLY A 360 6.46 12.47 8.08
C GLY A 360 5.21 13.33 7.89
N ASN A 361 4.94 13.71 6.65
CA ASN A 361 3.75 14.49 6.30
C ASN A 361 3.19 13.98 4.97
N VAL A 362 1.93 14.30 4.73
CA VAL A 362 1.18 13.80 3.58
C VAL A 362 0.99 14.94 2.57
N TYR A 363 1.21 14.62 1.31
CA TYR A 363 1.19 15.59 0.22
C TYR A 363 0.37 15.07 -0.96
N LEU A 364 -0.23 16.00 -1.70
CA LEU A 364 -0.86 15.71 -2.99
C LEU A 364 -0.14 16.54 -4.06
N ALA A 365 0.45 15.88 -5.03
CA ALA A 365 1.09 16.52 -6.18
C ALA A 365 0.12 16.50 -7.36
N ARG A 366 -0.14 17.66 -7.96
CA ARG A 366 -0.99 17.73 -9.15
C ARG A 366 -0.22 17.12 -10.33
N VAL A 367 -0.89 16.31 -11.14
CA VAL A 367 -0.27 15.74 -12.33
C VAL A 367 -0.48 16.73 -13.50
N PRO A 368 0.58 17.37 -14.00
CA PRO A 368 0.43 18.28 -15.15
C PRO A 368 0.50 17.46 -16.46
N ASP A 369 0.46 18.16 -17.59
CA ASP A 369 0.69 17.50 -18.88
C ASP A 369 2.07 16.83 -18.84
N PHE A 370 2.11 15.57 -19.14
CA PHE A 370 3.33 14.76 -19.08
C PHE A 370 4.50 15.37 -19.86
N UNK A 371 4.22 15.76 -20.84
CA UNK A 371 5.12 16.26 -21.64
C UNK A 371 5.70 17.47 -21.26
N SER A 372 5.08 18.25 -20.34
CA SER A 372 5.65 19.48 -19.81
C SER A 372 6.73 19.24 -18.75
N LEU A 373 6.81 18.05 -18.21
CA LEU A 373 7.73 17.70 -17.13
C LEU A 373 9.15 17.44 -17.66
N PRO A 374 10.17 17.82 -16.88
CA PRO A 374 11.56 17.58 -17.29
C PRO A 374 11.89 16.09 -17.29
N THR A 375 12.69 15.68 -18.27
CA THR A 375 13.24 14.32 -18.33
C THR A 375 14.30 14.16 -17.25
N ILE A 376 14.47 12.93 -16.82
CA ILE A 376 15.52 12.55 -15.86
C ILE A 376 16.56 11.76 -16.64
N ASP A 377 17.77 12.30 -16.71
CA ASP A 377 18.89 11.63 -17.35
C ASP A 377 19.62 10.77 -16.31
N GLU A 378 19.65 9.44 -16.49
CA GLU A 378 20.33 8.49 -15.60
C GLU A 378 21.36 7.66 -16.32
#